data_8683e9553a70197d11d73b77ced7c804
#
_entry.id   8683e9553a70197d11d73b77ced7c804
#
_cell.length_a   1.000
_cell.length_b   1.000
_cell.length_c   1.000
_cell.angle_alpha   90.00
_cell.angle_beta   90.00
_cell.angle_gamma   90.00
#
_symmetry.space_group_name_H-M   'P 1'
#
loop_
_entity.id
_entity.type
_entity.pdbx_description
1 polymer ?
#
loop_
_entity_poly.entity_id
_entity_poly.type
_entity_poly.pdbx_seq_one_letter_code
_entity_poly.pdbx_strand_id
1 'polypeptide(L)'
;MAVSLSPYIIAIAAAWIVAQGAKYIVAVMKSGTVRNFRHLYLSGNMPSAHSASVVALLTVIGGINGVESAVFAVAALFAAIVMYDAVMVRRSSGEQGEALKQLIKEQKSRVRIPRVAKGHTPLEVAVGALLGMVVGLIVITISNFA
;
A
#
# COMPACT_ATOMS: atom_id res chain seq x y z
N MET A 1 -16.45 -28.25 11.40
CA MET A 1 -15.39 -27.32 11.87
C MET A 1 -15.56 -26.02 11.09
N ALA A 2 -15.99 -24.96 11.72
CA ALA A 2 -15.99 -23.64 11.08
C ALA A 2 -14.53 -23.20 10.91
N VAL A 3 -14.11 -22.97 9.66
CA VAL A 3 -12.78 -22.39 9.38
C VAL A 3 -12.84 -20.92 9.78
N SER A 4 -12.43 -20.61 10.99
CA SER A 4 -12.27 -19.21 11.41
C SER A 4 -11.02 -18.64 10.72
N LEU A 5 -11.21 -17.66 9.86
CA LEU A 5 -10.09 -16.94 9.23
C LEU A 5 -9.30 -16.20 10.31
N SER A 6 -7.98 -16.30 10.23
CA SER A 6 -7.08 -15.60 11.15
C SER A 6 -7.33 -14.08 11.11
N PRO A 7 -7.47 -13.39 12.25
CA PRO A 7 -7.67 -11.95 12.31
C PRO A 7 -6.53 -11.17 11.63
N TYR A 8 -5.32 -11.71 11.61
CA TYR A 8 -4.18 -11.13 10.90
C TYR A 8 -4.40 -11.09 9.39
N ILE A 9 -4.90 -12.20 8.81
CA ILE A 9 -5.19 -12.31 7.38
C ILE A 9 -6.38 -11.41 7.01
N ILE A 10 -7.42 -11.38 7.85
CA ILE A 10 -8.57 -10.50 7.67
C ILE A 10 -8.14 -9.04 7.62
N ALA A 11 -7.28 -8.60 8.55
CA ALA A 11 -6.80 -7.23 8.60
C ALA A 11 -6.02 -6.84 7.34
N ILE A 12 -5.11 -7.70 6.88
CA ILE A 12 -4.33 -7.48 5.65
C ILE A 12 -5.27 -7.32 4.44
N ALA A 13 -6.19 -8.27 4.27
CA ALA A 13 -7.10 -8.28 3.13
C ALA A 13 -8.08 -7.09 3.16
N ALA A 14 -8.67 -6.79 4.32
CA ALA A 14 -9.57 -5.67 4.50
C ALA A 14 -8.87 -4.33 4.24
N ALA A 15 -7.69 -4.12 4.80
CA ALA A 15 -6.92 -2.90 4.58
C ALA A 15 -6.55 -2.72 3.10
N TRP A 16 -6.17 -3.80 2.42
CA TRP A 16 -5.88 -3.76 0.99
C TRP A 16 -7.10 -3.38 0.17
N ILE A 17 -8.26 -4.03 0.43
CA ILE A 17 -9.52 -3.76 -0.28
C ILE A 17 -9.97 -2.32 -0.05
N VAL A 18 -9.96 -1.85 1.20
CA VAL A 18 -10.37 -0.49 1.55
C VAL A 18 -9.44 0.55 0.91
N ALA A 19 -8.13 0.32 0.93
CA ALA A 19 -7.16 1.20 0.30
C ALA A 19 -7.32 1.25 -1.23
N GLN A 20 -7.59 0.12 -1.88
CA GLN A 20 -7.85 0.08 -3.33
C GLN A 20 -9.19 0.76 -3.68
N GLY A 21 -10.22 0.57 -2.86
CA GLY A 21 -11.51 1.27 -3.01
C GLY A 21 -11.34 2.78 -2.88
N ALA A 22 -10.65 3.25 -1.85
CA ALA A 22 -10.36 4.67 -1.65
C ALA A 22 -9.54 5.25 -2.83
N LYS A 23 -8.54 4.53 -3.31
CA LYS A 23 -7.76 4.91 -4.49
C LYS A 23 -8.65 5.08 -5.73
N TYR A 24 -9.59 4.15 -5.94
CA TYR A 24 -10.53 4.22 -7.05
C TYR A 24 -11.43 5.46 -6.94
N ILE A 25 -12.00 5.72 -5.75
CA ILE A 25 -12.83 6.88 -5.49
C ILE A 25 -12.08 8.18 -5.80
N VAL A 26 -10.85 8.31 -5.27
CA VAL A 26 -10.00 9.49 -5.54
C VAL A 26 -9.70 9.66 -7.03
N ALA A 27 -9.45 8.56 -7.73
CA ALA A 27 -9.19 8.60 -9.16
C ALA A 27 -10.42 9.04 -9.97
N VAL A 28 -11.60 8.55 -9.61
CA VAL A 28 -12.88 8.95 -10.24
C VAL A 28 -13.17 10.43 -9.98
N MET A 29 -12.98 10.90 -8.75
CA MET A 29 -13.18 12.32 -8.40
C MET A 29 -12.24 13.25 -9.20
N LYS A 30 -11.01 12.81 -9.48
CA LYS A 30 -10.04 13.61 -10.26
C LYS A 30 -10.26 13.55 -11.77
N SER A 31 -10.74 12.43 -12.29
CA SER A 31 -10.87 12.22 -13.75
C SER A 31 -12.27 12.43 -14.30
N GLY A 32 -13.29 12.49 -13.43
CA GLY A 32 -14.69 12.58 -13.84
C GLY A 32 -15.23 11.34 -14.58
N THR A 33 -14.42 10.26 -14.70
CA THR A 33 -14.76 9.09 -15.53
C THR A 33 -14.69 7.80 -14.71
N VAL A 34 -15.83 7.14 -14.53
CA VAL A 34 -15.97 5.88 -13.76
C VAL A 34 -15.35 4.66 -14.49
N ARG A 35 -15.06 4.77 -15.79
CA ARG A 35 -14.76 3.62 -16.67
C ARG A 35 -13.29 3.19 -16.73
N ASN A 36 -12.39 3.82 -16.00
CA ASN A 36 -10.96 3.59 -16.16
C ASN A 36 -10.37 2.74 -15.03
N PHE A 37 -10.63 1.42 -15.04
CA PHE A 37 -10.07 0.43 -14.10
C PHE A 37 -8.54 0.34 -14.10
N ARG A 38 -7.87 0.97 -15.06
CA ARG A 38 -6.40 1.05 -15.13
C ARG A 38 -5.79 1.70 -13.87
N HIS A 39 -6.52 2.59 -13.21
CA HIS A 39 -6.06 3.27 -12.00
C HIS A 39 -5.90 2.34 -10.78
N LEU A 40 -6.57 1.18 -10.76
CA LEU A 40 -6.42 0.17 -9.72
C LEU A 40 -5.04 -0.52 -9.75
N TYR A 41 -4.46 -0.65 -10.94
CA TYR A 41 -3.17 -1.34 -11.15
C TYR A 41 -1.98 -0.40 -11.33
N LEU A 42 -2.21 0.91 -11.45
CA LEU A 42 -1.13 1.88 -11.56
C LEU A 42 -0.59 2.21 -10.17
N SER A 43 0.70 1.99 -10.01
CA SER A 43 1.44 2.42 -8.80
C SER A 43 1.47 3.94 -8.73
N GLY A 44 1.42 4.52 -7.52
CA GLY A 44 1.64 5.94 -7.31
C GLY A 44 0.39 6.82 -7.17
N ASN A 45 -0.72 6.33 -6.63
CA ASN A 45 -1.88 7.14 -6.22
C ASN A 45 -2.21 6.89 -4.74
N MET A 46 -2.82 7.90 -4.09
CA MET A 46 -3.25 7.90 -2.69
C MET A 46 -4.53 7.05 -2.51
N PRO A 47 -4.63 6.27 -1.41
CA PRO A 47 -3.61 5.92 -0.41
C PRO A 47 -2.70 4.77 -0.85
N SER A 48 -1.54 4.59 -0.17
CA SER A 48 -0.67 3.43 -0.39
C SER A 48 -1.29 2.16 0.19
N ALA A 49 -1.70 1.23 -0.67
CA ALA A 49 -2.30 -0.04 -0.25
C ALA A 49 -1.30 -0.95 0.48
N HIS A 50 -0.02 -0.93 0.10
CA HIS A 50 1.02 -1.70 0.78
C HIS A 50 1.24 -1.20 2.21
N SER A 51 1.31 0.12 2.41
CA SER A 51 1.43 0.72 3.73
C SER A 51 0.20 0.41 4.59
N ALA A 52 -1.00 0.48 4.02
CA ALA A 52 -2.22 0.12 4.73
C ALA A 52 -2.20 -1.33 5.21
N SER A 53 -1.83 -2.28 4.34
CA SER A 53 -1.81 -3.71 4.68
C SER A 53 -0.79 -4.04 5.77
N VAL A 54 0.46 -3.51 5.67
CA VAL A 54 1.50 -3.83 6.66
C VAL A 54 1.24 -3.17 8.01
N VAL A 55 0.66 -1.96 8.02
CA VAL A 55 0.30 -1.29 9.27
C VAL A 55 -0.94 -1.92 9.91
N ALA A 56 -1.93 -2.38 9.13
CA ALA A 56 -3.05 -3.12 9.67
C ALA A 56 -2.59 -4.42 10.34
N LEU A 57 -1.69 -5.16 9.70
CA LEU A 57 -1.07 -6.35 10.30
C LEU A 57 -0.34 -6.02 11.60
N LEU A 58 0.52 -4.99 11.57
CA LEU A 58 1.26 -4.52 12.74
C LEU A 58 0.32 -4.16 13.90
N THR A 59 -0.76 -3.44 13.61
CA THR A 59 -1.76 -3.04 14.60
C THR A 59 -2.42 -4.25 15.25
N VAL A 60 -2.84 -5.24 14.45
CA VAL A 60 -3.48 -6.47 14.98
C VAL A 60 -2.50 -7.30 15.79
N ILE A 61 -1.24 -7.43 15.35
CA ILE A 61 -0.20 -8.11 16.13
C ILE A 61 0.01 -7.39 17.47
N GLY A 62 0.13 -6.06 17.46
CA GLY A 62 0.29 -5.30 18.70
C GLY A 62 -0.87 -5.46 19.67
N GLY A 63 -2.11 -5.52 19.16
CA GLY A 63 -3.30 -5.70 20.00
C GLY A 63 -3.50 -7.11 20.55
N ILE A 64 -3.13 -8.14 19.78
CA ILE A 64 -3.35 -9.53 20.18
C ILE A 64 -2.13 -10.13 20.90
N ASN A 65 -0.91 -9.91 20.35
CA ASN A 65 0.32 -10.51 20.86
C ASN A 65 1.10 -9.61 21.82
N GLY A 66 0.72 -8.34 21.90
CA GLY A 66 1.43 -7.31 22.65
C GLY A 66 2.61 -6.71 21.88
N VAL A 67 2.87 -5.44 22.17
CA VAL A 67 3.96 -4.66 21.54
C VAL A 67 5.36 -5.12 21.97
N GLU A 68 5.45 -5.90 23.04
CA GLU A 68 6.70 -6.46 23.58
C GLU A 68 7.08 -7.79 22.90
N SER A 69 6.19 -8.33 22.07
CA SER A 69 6.41 -9.63 21.43
C SER A 69 7.46 -9.54 20.30
N ALA A 70 8.25 -10.59 20.14
CA ALA A 70 9.20 -10.68 19.03
C ALA A 70 8.51 -10.60 17.67
N VAL A 71 7.27 -11.10 17.55
CA VAL A 71 6.47 -11.03 16.34
C VAL A 71 6.10 -9.57 15.99
N PHE A 72 5.79 -8.75 17.01
CA PHE A 72 5.55 -7.33 16.82
C PHE A 72 6.80 -6.61 16.31
N ALA A 73 7.97 -6.89 16.91
CA ALA A 73 9.23 -6.31 16.47
C ALA A 73 9.54 -6.65 14.98
N VAL A 74 9.33 -7.89 14.57
CA VAL A 74 9.49 -8.31 13.17
C VAL A 74 8.49 -7.61 12.26
N ALA A 75 7.22 -7.52 12.66
CA ALA A 75 6.19 -6.83 11.89
C ALA A 75 6.46 -5.33 11.77
N ALA A 76 6.96 -4.70 12.83
CA ALA A 76 7.34 -3.29 12.84
C ALA A 76 8.50 -3.01 11.88
N LEU A 77 9.54 -3.85 11.92
CA LEU A 77 10.67 -3.76 11.00
C LEU A 77 10.20 -3.95 9.55
N PHE A 78 9.36 -4.95 9.30
CA PHE A 78 8.82 -5.21 7.96
C PHE A 78 7.99 -4.03 7.45
N ALA A 79 7.13 -3.46 8.29
CA ALA A 79 6.34 -2.27 7.94
C ALA A 79 7.25 -1.07 7.62
N ALA A 80 8.28 -0.84 8.41
CA ALA A 80 9.25 0.22 8.17
C ALA A 80 9.98 0.05 6.83
N ILE A 81 10.43 -1.17 6.51
CA ILE A 81 11.10 -1.48 5.23
C ILE A 81 10.15 -1.25 4.05
N VAL A 82 8.90 -1.72 4.13
CA VAL A 82 7.91 -1.55 3.04
C VAL A 82 7.58 -0.08 2.82
N MET A 83 7.41 0.70 3.88
CA MET A 83 7.14 2.14 3.78
C MET A 83 8.36 2.90 3.24
N TYR A 84 9.56 2.56 3.69
CA TYR A 84 10.80 3.14 3.17
C TYR A 84 10.99 2.82 1.68
N ASP A 85 10.81 1.56 1.28
CA ASP A 85 10.86 1.15 -0.13
C ASP A 85 9.89 1.99 -0.99
N ALA A 86 8.66 2.16 -0.53
CA ALA A 86 7.64 2.92 -1.25
C ALA A 86 8.03 4.39 -1.49
N VAL A 87 8.65 5.04 -0.50
CA VAL A 87 9.00 6.47 -0.55
C VAL A 87 10.34 6.70 -1.25
N MET A 88 11.32 5.85 -1.00
CA MET A 88 12.71 6.08 -1.43
C MET A 88 13.07 5.26 -2.67
N VAL A 89 13.00 3.94 -2.57
CA VAL A 89 13.52 3.05 -3.63
C VAL A 89 12.66 3.12 -4.89
N ARG A 90 11.36 2.93 -4.74
CA ARG A 90 10.44 2.97 -5.89
C ARG A 90 10.33 4.35 -6.52
N ARG A 91 10.44 5.40 -5.72
CA ARG A 91 10.43 6.76 -6.23
C ARG A 91 11.68 7.04 -7.05
N SER A 92 12.87 6.71 -6.52
CA SER A 92 14.13 6.84 -7.26
C SER A 92 14.12 6.03 -8.56
N SER A 93 13.66 4.77 -8.53
CA SER A 93 13.51 3.94 -9.71
C SER A 93 12.52 4.55 -10.73
N GLY A 94 11.46 5.19 -10.28
CA GLY A 94 10.51 5.90 -11.13
C GLY A 94 11.12 7.10 -11.83
N GLU A 95 11.90 7.92 -11.10
CA GLU A 95 12.63 9.08 -11.63
C GLU A 95 13.67 8.65 -12.67
N GLN A 96 14.45 7.61 -12.38
CA GLN A 96 15.40 7.01 -13.33
C GLN A 96 14.72 6.46 -14.58
N GLY A 97 13.59 5.79 -14.42
CA GLY A 97 12.80 5.27 -15.55
C GLY A 97 12.26 6.37 -16.45
N GLU A 98 11.84 7.51 -15.91
CA GLU A 98 11.34 8.64 -16.70
C GLU A 98 12.50 9.35 -17.42
N ALA A 99 13.65 9.52 -16.77
CA ALA A 99 14.86 10.05 -17.42
C ALA A 99 15.32 9.17 -18.60
N LEU A 100 15.33 7.85 -18.40
CA LEU A 100 15.68 6.90 -19.46
C LEU A 100 14.68 6.96 -20.63
N LYS A 101 13.39 7.09 -20.32
CA LYS A 101 12.35 7.23 -21.34
C LYS A 101 12.51 8.51 -22.17
N GLN A 102 12.91 9.62 -21.53
CA GLN A 102 13.21 10.87 -22.23
C GLN A 102 14.41 10.70 -23.16
N LEU A 103 15.50 10.12 -22.69
CA LEU A 103 16.71 9.85 -23.46
C LEU A 103 16.44 8.99 -24.70
N ILE A 104 15.67 7.91 -24.55
CA ILE A 104 15.27 7.03 -25.66
C ILE A 104 14.48 7.82 -26.72
N LYS A 105 13.60 8.73 -26.32
CA LYS A 105 12.81 9.55 -27.22
C LYS A 105 13.68 10.59 -27.95
N GLU A 106 14.55 11.28 -27.24
CA GLU A 106 15.46 12.30 -27.80
C GLU A 106 16.41 11.70 -28.84
N GLN A 107 16.95 10.52 -28.55
CA GLN A 107 17.84 9.80 -29.46
C GLN A 107 17.10 9.08 -30.60
N LYS A 108 15.77 9.13 -30.65
CA LYS A 108 14.95 8.37 -31.61
C LYS A 108 15.33 6.88 -31.66
N SER A 109 15.77 6.33 -30.52
CA SER A 109 16.25 4.96 -30.42
C SER A 109 15.10 3.96 -30.60
N ARG A 110 15.39 2.80 -31.22
CA ARG A 110 14.44 1.68 -31.36
C ARG A 110 14.31 0.82 -30.10
N VAL A 111 15.02 1.14 -29.04
CA VAL A 111 14.94 0.42 -27.76
C VAL A 111 13.53 0.54 -27.20
N ARG A 112 13.01 -0.59 -26.72
CA ARG A 112 11.68 -0.63 -26.09
C ARG A 112 11.68 0.24 -24.83
N ILE A 113 10.73 1.17 -24.75
CA ILE A 113 10.54 2.03 -23.57
C ILE A 113 10.18 1.16 -22.36
N PRO A 114 10.96 1.21 -21.26
CA PRO A 114 10.67 0.43 -20.07
C PRO A 114 9.39 0.92 -19.37
N ARG A 115 8.75 0.03 -18.61
CA ARG A 115 7.62 0.40 -17.77
C ARG A 115 8.15 1.22 -16.59
N VAL A 116 7.68 2.45 -16.47
CA VAL A 116 8.02 3.33 -15.35
C VAL A 116 6.99 3.11 -14.23
N ALA A 117 7.43 2.62 -13.09
CA ALA A 117 6.60 2.52 -11.89
C ALA A 117 6.81 3.78 -11.05
N LYS A 118 5.76 4.56 -10.81
CA LYS A 118 5.83 5.70 -9.90
C LYS A 118 5.88 5.20 -8.46
N GLY A 119 6.82 5.72 -7.67
CA GLY A 119 6.81 5.53 -6.23
C GLY A 119 5.67 6.31 -5.56
N HIS A 120 5.62 6.24 -4.24
CA HIS A 120 4.66 6.98 -3.43
C HIS A 120 5.31 8.22 -2.79
N THR A 121 4.54 9.27 -2.59
CA THR A 121 4.96 10.40 -1.76
C THR A 121 4.87 10.02 -0.27
N PRO A 122 5.64 10.68 0.61
CA PRO A 122 5.52 10.46 2.06
C PRO A 122 4.08 10.62 2.57
N LEU A 123 3.32 11.57 2.03
CA LEU A 123 1.93 11.79 2.40
C LEU A 123 1.04 10.60 2.01
N GLU A 124 1.22 10.02 0.81
CA GLU A 124 0.46 8.84 0.38
C GLU A 124 0.72 7.61 1.25
N VAL A 125 1.98 7.47 1.73
CA VAL A 125 2.39 6.42 2.65
C VAL A 125 1.79 6.67 4.04
N ALA A 126 1.84 7.90 4.55
CA ALA A 126 1.28 8.25 5.85
C ALA A 126 -0.24 8.04 5.90
N VAL A 127 -0.96 8.47 4.86
CA VAL A 127 -2.42 8.23 4.76
C VAL A 127 -2.73 6.76 4.66
N GLY A 128 -1.93 5.98 3.92
CA GLY A 128 -2.04 4.52 3.87
C GLY A 128 -1.82 3.89 5.24
N ALA A 129 -0.81 4.32 5.99
CA ALA A 129 -0.52 3.84 7.34
C ALA A 129 -1.66 4.14 8.32
N LEU A 130 -2.20 5.35 8.31
CA LEU A 130 -3.35 5.73 9.15
C LEU A 130 -4.59 4.88 8.84
N LEU A 131 -4.87 4.68 7.56
CA LEU A 131 -5.98 3.82 7.13
C LEU A 131 -5.77 2.38 7.59
N GLY A 132 -4.56 1.85 7.48
CA GLY A 132 -4.21 0.51 7.97
C GLY A 132 -4.40 0.37 9.49
N MET A 133 -3.98 1.38 10.25
CA MET A 133 -4.18 1.43 11.71
C MET A 133 -5.67 1.37 12.06
N VAL A 134 -6.50 2.19 11.43
CA VAL A 134 -7.96 2.21 11.67
C VAL A 134 -8.59 0.86 11.35
N VAL A 135 -8.25 0.26 10.21
CA VAL A 135 -8.77 -1.07 9.84
C VAL A 135 -8.31 -2.14 10.82
N GLY A 136 -7.04 -2.11 11.24
CA GLY A 136 -6.50 -3.03 12.24
C GLY A 136 -7.24 -2.95 13.58
N LEU A 137 -7.51 -1.73 14.07
CA LEU A 137 -8.29 -1.52 15.30
C LEU A 137 -9.72 -2.06 15.17
N ILE A 138 -10.39 -1.83 14.05
CA ILE A 138 -11.72 -2.38 13.77
C ILE A 138 -11.70 -3.91 13.81
N VAL A 139 -10.71 -4.55 13.18
CA VAL A 139 -10.59 -6.01 13.16
C VAL A 139 -10.35 -6.55 14.57
N ILE A 140 -9.50 -5.93 15.39
CA ILE A 140 -9.29 -6.32 16.80
C ILE A 140 -10.61 -6.26 17.57
N THR A 141 -11.32 -5.15 17.42
CA THR A 141 -12.60 -4.95 18.12
C THR A 141 -13.60 -6.05 17.76
N ILE A 142 -13.78 -6.33 16.47
CA ILE A 142 -14.71 -7.38 16.01
C ILE A 142 -14.26 -8.76 16.51
N SER A 143 -12.96 -9.05 16.45
CA SER A 143 -12.42 -10.36 16.88
C SER A 143 -12.54 -10.61 18.38
N ASN A 144 -12.60 -9.56 19.21
CA ASN A 144 -12.79 -9.69 20.67
C ASN A 144 -14.25 -9.92 21.05
N PHE A 145 -15.20 -9.65 20.14
CA PHE A 145 -16.63 -9.87 20.37
C PHE A 145 -17.17 -11.14 19.70
N ALA A 146 -16.36 -11.85 18.94
CA ALA A 146 -16.70 -13.09 18.24
C ALA A 146 -16.17 -14.32 18.98
#